data_87a2c445ec8c35fb1e5a3725f1351e23
#
_entry.id   87a2c445ec8c35fb1e5a3725f1351e23
#
_cell.length_a   1.000
_cell.length_b   1.000
_cell.length_c   1.000
_cell.angle_alpha   90.00
_cell.angle_beta   90.00
_cell.angle_gamma   90.00
#
_symmetry.space_group_name_H-M   'P 1'
#
loop_
_entity.id
_entity.type
_entity.pdbx_description
1 polymer ?
#
loop_
_entity_poly.entity_id
_entity_poly.type
_entity_poly.pdbx_seq_one_letter_code
_entity_poly.pdbx_strand_id
1 'polypeptide(L)'
;MIKIGICGSLGRMGQEIRQCLESEAHKDTAQDKSGAQSKDSTAQSKASDENAAVLGFAYDKGGDLGELFKNSSVIIDFSALNATKALLDFALNAPKPLVIGTTGLDENTYALIKKASEKMPVFYATNMSLGVAVLNLLAKQAATLLKDFDIELVEMHHRHKKDAPSGTAMTLAQTLAKARNLDLNKVRVSGRDGLIGERKKDEIAVMSLRGGD
;
A
#
# COMPACT_ATOMS: atom_id res chain seq x y z
N MET A 1 11.55 6.18 -19.77
CA MET A 1 10.09 5.94 -19.59
C MET A 1 9.86 4.61 -18.91
N ILE A 2 9.17 4.62 -17.77
CA ILE A 2 8.90 3.42 -16.94
C ILE A 2 7.50 2.89 -17.27
N LYS A 3 7.40 1.63 -17.72
CA LYS A 3 6.13 0.98 -18.02
C LYS A 3 5.56 0.33 -16.76
N ILE A 4 4.42 0.81 -16.29
CA ILE A 4 3.73 0.31 -15.10
C ILE A 4 2.70 -0.75 -15.51
N GLY A 5 2.87 -1.96 -14.99
CA GLY A 5 1.84 -2.99 -15.02
C GLY A 5 0.94 -2.89 -13.80
N ILE A 6 -0.37 -3.05 -13.97
CA ILE A 6 -1.34 -2.99 -12.86
C ILE A 6 -2.04 -4.33 -12.72
N CYS A 7 -1.87 -5.00 -11.59
CA CYS A 7 -2.65 -6.17 -11.19
C CYS A 7 -3.82 -5.73 -10.31
N GLY A 8 -5.06 -6.10 -10.68
CA GLY A 8 -6.29 -5.60 -10.08
C GLY A 8 -6.76 -4.28 -10.70
N SER A 9 -6.59 -4.13 -12.01
CA SER A 9 -6.80 -2.90 -12.78
C SER A 9 -8.26 -2.41 -12.81
N LEU A 10 -9.24 -3.28 -12.59
CA LEU A 10 -10.66 -2.96 -12.52
C LEU A 10 -11.14 -2.62 -11.09
N GLY A 11 -10.29 -2.86 -10.08
CA GLY A 11 -10.55 -2.45 -8.70
C GLY A 11 -10.44 -0.93 -8.53
N ARG A 12 -10.96 -0.40 -7.41
CA ARG A 12 -10.92 1.04 -7.09
C ARG A 12 -9.50 1.61 -7.20
N MET A 13 -8.53 1.03 -6.51
CA MET A 13 -7.13 1.49 -6.58
C MET A 13 -6.52 1.34 -7.96
N GLY A 14 -6.82 0.25 -8.67
CA GLY A 14 -6.33 0.05 -10.04
C GLY A 14 -6.82 1.12 -11.00
N GLN A 15 -8.08 1.53 -10.89
CA GLN A 15 -8.66 2.62 -11.70
C GLN A 15 -8.02 3.98 -11.38
N GLU A 16 -7.80 4.31 -10.10
CA GLU A 16 -7.12 5.53 -9.68
C GLU A 16 -5.68 5.61 -10.21
N ILE A 17 -4.93 4.51 -10.12
CA ILE A 17 -3.56 4.45 -10.65
C ILE A 17 -3.57 4.66 -12.17
N ARG A 18 -4.52 4.08 -12.89
CA ARG A 18 -4.67 4.30 -14.33
C ARG A 18 -4.92 5.76 -14.66
N GLN A 19 -5.87 6.40 -13.96
CA GLN A 19 -6.18 7.83 -14.15
C GLN A 19 -4.96 8.71 -13.85
N CYS A 20 -4.19 8.42 -12.81
CA CYS A 20 -2.96 9.14 -12.52
C CYS A 20 -1.96 9.04 -13.69
N LEU A 21 -1.71 7.83 -14.22
CA LEU A 21 -0.80 7.62 -15.34
C LEU A 21 -1.28 8.31 -16.62
N GLU A 22 -2.58 8.28 -16.90
CA GLU A 22 -3.18 8.97 -18.05
C GLU A 22 -3.10 10.49 -17.92
N SER A 23 -3.31 11.04 -16.71
CA SER A 23 -3.24 12.49 -16.46
C SER A 23 -1.81 13.03 -16.56
N GLU A 24 -0.80 12.27 -16.17
CA GLU A 24 0.61 12.65 -16.33
C GLU A 24 1.01 12.65 -17.81
N ALA A 25 0.59 11.64 -18.57
CA ALA A 25 0.84 11.58 -20.01
C ALA A 25 0.25 12.79 -20.78
N HIS A 26 -0.87 13.35 -20.31
CA HIS A 26 -1.49 14.53 -20.91
C HIS A 26 -0.81 15.86 -20.53
N LYS A 27 -0.16 15.96 -19.37
CA LYS A 27 0.61 17.16 -18.98
C LYS A 27 1.82 17.37 -19.88
N ASP A 28 2.50 16.29 -20.24
CA ASP A 28 3.66 16.34 -21.16
C ASP A 28 3.26 16.80 -22.59
N THR A 29 2.04 16.47 -23.04
CA THR A 29 1.55 16.89 -24.36
C THR A 29 0.98 18.31 -24.39
N ALA A 30 0.58 18.89 -23.26
CA ALA A 30 -0.01 20.24 -23.18
C ALA A 30 1.06 21.34 -23.11
N GLN A 31 2.26 21.06 -22.59
CA GLN A 31 3.37 22.04 -22.58
C GLN A 31 3.97 22.30 -23.97
N ASP A 32 3.73 21.41 -24.93
CA ASP A 32 4.23 21.58 -26.31
C ASP A 32 3.36 22.52 -27.17
N LYS A 33 2.21 23.00 -26.69
CA LYS A 33 1.24 23.83 -27.46
C LYS A 33 1.19 25.30 -27.07
N SER A 34 1.92 25.79 -26.06
CA SER A 34 1.96 27.20 -25.65
C SER A 34 3.26 27.91 -26.02
N GLY A 35 3.74 27.71 -27.24
CA GLY A 35 4.93 28.36 -27.78
C GLY A 35 4.58 29.68 -28.46
N ALA A 36 4.48 30.79 -27.72
CA ALA A 36 4.59 32.11 -28.30
C ALA A 36 6.08 32.45 -28.49
N GLN A 37 6.40 32.97 -29.70
CA GLN A 37 7.72 33.28 -30.20
C GLN A 37 8.55 34.18 -29.26
N SER A 38 9.72 33.76 -28.84
CA SER A 38 10.87 34.63 -28.66
C SER A 38 12.11 33.91 -29.18
N LYS A 39 12.76 34.53 -30.17
CA LYS A 39 14.04 34.10 -30.74
C LYS A 39 15.13 34.47 -29.72
N ASP A 40 15.71 33.52 -29.06
CA ASP A 40 17.13 33.57 -28.68
C ASP A 40 17.69 32.14 -28.58
N SER A 41 18.84 31.97 -29.23
CA SER A 41 19.47 30.71 -29.52
C SER A 41 20.39 30.30 -28.37
N THR A 42 19.93 29.37 -27.52
CA THR A 42 20.83 28.43 -26.83
C THR A 42 20.12 27.07 -26.78
N ALA A 43 20.76 26.10 -27.41
CA ALA A 43 20.27 24.72 -27.51
C ALA A 43 20.13 24.12 -26.10
N GLN A 44 18.94 24.18 -25.53
CA GLN A 44 18.56 23.28 -24.44
C GLN A 44 18.11 21.96 -25.05
N SER A 45 18.94 20.95 -24.88
CA SER A 45 18.65 19.56 -25.19
C SER A 45 17.28 19.19 -24.62
N LYS A 46 16.37 18.69 -25.47
CA LYS A 46 15.17 17.95 -25.06
C LYS A 46 15.65 16.73 -24.26
N ALA A 47 15.76 16.85 -22.96
CA ALA A 47 15.77 15.72 -22.07
C ALA A 47 14.35 15.12 -22.17
N SER A 48 14.18 14.06 -22.95
CA SER A 48 13.07 13.15 -22.78
C SER A 48 13.09 12.74 -21.30
N ASP A 49 12.01 12.99 -20.56
CA ASP A 49 11.97 12.67 -19.15
C ASP A 49 12.05 11.14 -19.02
N GLU A 50 13.28 10.63 -18.84
CA GLU A 50 13.55 9.19 -18.73
C GLU A 50 12.78 8.55 -17.58
N ASN A 51 12.28 9.39 -16.65
CA ASN A 51 11.52 9.00 -15.47
C ASN A 51 10.00 9.05 -15.66
N ALA A 52 9.49 9.47 -16.82
CA ALA A 52 8.04 9.47 -17.06
C ALA A 52 7.47 8.05 -16.94
N ALA A 53 6.42 7.90 -16.15
CA ALA A 53 5.70 6.66 -15.94
C ALA A 53 4.49 6.59 -16.89
N VAL A 54 4.31 5.42 -17.53
CA VAL A 54 3.18 5.18 -18.45
C VAL A 54 2.55 3.83 -18.15
N LEU A 55 1.27 3.67 -18.50
CA LEU A 55 0.60 2.39 -18.42
C LEU A 55 1.24 1.41 -19.41
N GLY A 56 1.80 0.32 -18.90
CA GLY A 56 2.36 -0.77 -19.70
C GLY A 56 1.32 -1.84 -19.98
N PHE A 57 0.63 -2.32 -18.95
CA PHE A 57 -0.41 -3.34 -19.08
C PHE A 57 -1.41 -3.28 -17.91
N ALA A 58 -2.69 -3.45 -18.20
CA ALA A 58 -3.77 -3.54 -17.21
C ALA A 58 -4.24 -4.99 -17.11
N TYR A 59 -3.94 -5.65 -15.99
CA TYR A 59 -4.29 -7.05 -15.72
C TYR A 59 -5.41 -7.15 -14.70
N ASP A 60 -6.35 -8.05 -14.96
CA ASP A 60 -7.39 -8.45 -14.00
C ASP A 60 -7.72 -9.94 -14.16
N LYS A 61 -8.71 -10.43 -13.39
CA LYS A 61 -9.13 -11.82 -13.36
C LYS A 61 -9.40 -12.36 -14.77
N GLY A 62 -8.72 -13.46 -15.13
CA GLY A 62 -8.82 -14.10 -16.44
C GLY A 62 -7.85 -13.56 -17.50
N GLY A 63 -7.02 -12.56 -17.15
CA GLY A 63 -5.96 -12.07 -18.03
C GLY A 63 -4.73 -12.98 -18.06
N ASP A 64 -3.76 -12.62 -18.92
CA ASP A 64 -2.49 -13.32 -19.07
C ASP A 64 -1.38 -12.63 -18.27
N LEU A 65 -0.84 -13.32 -17.26
CA LEU A 65 0.30 -12.84 -16.47
C LEU A 65 1.56 -12.69 -17.32
N GLY A 66 1.75 -13.52 -18.33
CA GLY A 66 2.89 -13.42 -19.26
C GLY A 66 2.90 -12.07 -19.99
N GLU A 67 1.74 -11.63 -20.48
CA GLU A 67 1.60 -10.32 -21.12
C GLU A 67 1.79 -9.17 -20.11
N LEU A 68 1.30 -9.31 -18.86
CA LEU A 68 1.58 -8.34 -17.82
C LEU A 68 3.08 -8.17 -17.60
N PHE A 69 3.80 -9.26 -17.41
CA PHE A 69 5.25 -9.22 -17.17
C PHE A 69 6.03 -8.73 -18.39
N LYS A 70 5.68 -9.17 -19.60
CA LYS A 70 6.33 -8.77 -20.85
C LYS A 70 6.25 -7.27 -21.10
N ASN A 71 5.08 -6.66 -20.83
CA ASN A 71 4.80 -5.26 -21.15
C ASN A 71 5.07 -4.27 -20.00
N SER A 72 5.61 -4.74 -18.87
CA SER A 72 5.82 -3.91 -17.68
C SER A 72 7.29 -3.85 -17.28
N SER A 73 7.75 -2.71 -16.77
CA SER A 73 9.04 -2.54 -16.09
C SER A 73 8.92 -2.75 -14.59
N VAL A 74 7.78 -2.33 -14.02
CA VAL A 74 7.39 -2.48 -12.61
C VAL A 74 5.94 -2.90 -12.57
N ILE A 75 5.56 -3.73 -11.61
CA ILE A 75 4.17 -4.17 -11.44
C ILE A 75 3.65 -3.69 -10.10
N ILE A 76 2.48 -3.04 -10.13
CA ILE A 76 1.73 -2.59 -8.95
C ILE A 76 0.53 -3.52 -8.75
N ASP A 77 0.41 -4.11 -7.57
CA ASP A 77 -0.65 -5.05 -7.22
C ASP A 77 -1.56 -4.50 -6.11
N PHE A 78 -2.82 -4.23 -6.48
CA PHE A 78 -3.93 -3.95 -5.58
C PHE A 78 -5.11 -4.87 -5.90
N SER A 79 -4.88 -6.16 -5.85
CA SER A 79 -5.86 -7.17 -6.26
C SER A 79 -6.48 -7.91 -5.06
N ALA A 80 -6.29 -9.22 -5.00
CA ALA A 80 -6.77 -10.09 -3.93
C ALA A 80 -5.74 -11.18 -3.65
N LEU A 81 -5.82 -11.82 -2.47
CA LEU A 81 -4.90 -12.85 -1.99
C LEU A 81 -4.47 -13.85 -3.07
N ASN A 82 -5.44 -14.46 -3.76
CA ASN A 82 -5.13 -15.50 -4.77
C ASN A 82 -4.43 -14.93 -6.02
N ALA A 83 -4.76 -13.70 -6.41
CA ALA A 83 -4.10 -13.03 -7.53
C ALA A 83 -2.66 -12.62 -7.17
N THR A 84 -2.45 -12.09 -5.96
CA THR A 84 -1.12 -11.78 -5.43
C THR A 84 -0.24 -13.04 -5.35
N LYS A 85 -0.80 -14.19 -4.92
CA LYS A 85 -0.05 -15.46 -4.92
C LYS A 85 0.38 -15.87 -6.32
N ALA A 86 -0.54 -15.86 -7.28
CA ALA A 86 -0.23 -16.20 -8.67
C ALA A 86 0.80 -15.25 -9.28
N LEU A 87 0.70 -13.94 -8.97
CA LEU A 87 1.67 -12.93 -9.37
C LEU A 87 3.07 -13.23 -8.82
N LEU A 88 3.18 -13.56 -7.53
CA LEU A 88 4.44 -13.87 -6.86
C LEU A 88 5.07 -15.16 -7.41
N ASP A 89 4.27 -16.21 -7.61
CA ASP A 89 4.73 -17.47 -8.20
C ASP A 89 5.29 -17.25 -9.63
N PHE A 90 4.61 -16.42 -10.43
CA PHE A 90 5.09 -16.05 -11.75
C PHE A 90 6.39 -15.22 -11.66
N ALA A 91 6.44 -14.23 -10.76
CA ALA A 91 7.59 -13.35 -10.58
C ALA A 91 8.85 -14.11 -10.15
N LEU A 92 8.75 -15.21 -9.41
CA LEU A 92 9.89 -16.03 -9.02
C LEU A 92 10.62 -16.65 -10.23
N ASN A 93 9.93 -16.82 -11.37
CA ASN A 93 10.47 -17.35 -12.61
C ASN A 93 10.80 -16.25 -13.64
N ALA A 94 10.16 -15.09 -13.56
CA ALA A 94 10.37 -13.93 -14.40
C ALA A 94 10.52 -12.66 -13.55
N PRO A 95 11.66 -12.45 -12.88
CA PRO A 95 11.83 -11.39 -11.88
C PRO A 95 11.58 -9.99 -12.44
N LYS A 96 10.72 -9.21 -11.76
CA LYS A 96 10.51 -7.77 -11.99
C LYS A 96 10.19 -7.07 -10.67
N PRO A 97 10.53 -5.79 -10.52
CA PRO A 97 10.15 -5.01 -9.34
C PRO A 97 8.65 -5.05 -9.08
N LEU A 98 8.26 -5.29 -7.83
CA LEU A 98 6.87 -5.38 -7.39
C LEU A 98 6.56 -4.34 -6.33
N VAL A 99 5.38 -3.71 -6.46
CA VAL A 99 4.76 -2.86 -5.43
C VAL A 99 3.44 -3.51 -5.04
N ILE A 100 3.34 -4.05 -3.82
CA ILE A 100 2.20 -4.83 -3.37
C ILE A 100 1.45 -4.06 -2.29
N GLY A 101 0.21 -3.67 -2.58
CA GLY A 101 -0.73 -3.02 -1.68
C GLY A 101 -1.94 -3.90 -1.32
N THR A 102 -1.99 -5.13 -1.81
CA THR A 102 -3.04 -6.09 -1.47
C THR A 102 -2.99 -6.42 0.03
N THR A 103 -4.14 -6.35 0.70
CA THR A 103 -4.29 -6.63 2.13
C THR A 103 -4.92 -7.98 2.38
N GLY A 104 -4.90 -8.45 3.65
CA GLY A 104 -5.48 -9.74 4.03
C GLY A 104 -4.68 -10.94 3.52
N LEU A 105 -3.37 -10.78 3.36
CA LEU A 105 -2.46 -11.85 2.95
C LEU A 105 -2.28 -12.86 4.08
N ASP A 106 -2.14 -14.14 3.72
CA ASP A 106 -1.83 -15.22 4.64
C ASP A 106 -0.31 -15.41 4.85
N GLU A 107 0.07 -16.22 5.84
CA GLU A 107 1.49 -16.49 6.17
C GLU A 107 2.26 -17.07 4.98
N ASN A 108 1.63 -17.93 4.18
CA ASN A 108 2.25 -18.49 2.99
C ASN A 108 2.58 -17.41 1.95
N THR A 109 1.70 -16.43 1.78
CA THR A 109 1.93 -15.30 0.88
C THR A 109 3.04 -14.38 1.40
N TYR A 110 3.12 -14.15 2.72
CA TYR A 110 4.25 -13.43 3.30
C TYR A 110 5.58 -14.15 3.08
N ALA A 111 5.60 -15.49 3.18
CA ALA A 111 6.78 -16.29 2.86
C ALA A 111 7.18 -16.16 1.37
N LEU A 112 6.19 -16.13 0.45
CA LEU A 112 6.43 -15.88 -0.97
C LEU A 112 6.99 -14.47 -1.23
N ILE A 113 6.46 -13.44 -0.57
CA ILE A 113 6.98 -12.07 -0.67
C ILE A 113 8.45 -12.03 -0.23
N LYS A 114 8.77 -12.68 0.91
CA LYS A 114 10.16 -12.77 1.39
C LYS A 114 11.07 -13.47 0.37
N LYS A 115 10.64 -14.60 -0.17
CA LYS A 115 11.39 -15.33 -1.21
C LYS A 115 11.57 -14.52 -2.49
N ALA A 116 10.54 -13.75 -2.90
CA ALA A 116 10.61 -12.86 -4.05
C ALA A 116 11.61 -11.72 -3.82
N SER A 117 11.64 -11.15 -2.60
CA SER A 117 12.56 -10.06 -2.25
C SER A 117 14.06 -10.45 -2.29
N GLU A 118 14.36 -11.74 -2.28
CA GLU A 118 15.72 -12.27 -2.48
C GLU A 118 16.15 -12.22 -3.97
N LYS A 119 15.19 -12.13 -4.90
CA LYS A 119 15.44 -12.16 -6.35
C LYS A 119 15.17 -10.83 -7.05
N MET A 120 14.33 -9.98 -6.48
CA MET A 120 13.90 -8.72 -7.09
C MET A 120 13.52 -7.69 -6.04
N PRO A 121 13.52 -6.38 -6.36
CA PRO A 121 12.96 -5.36 -5.47
C PRO A 121 11.47 -5.59 -5.22
N VAL A 122 11.07 -5.70 -3.95
CA VAL A 122 9.66 -5.82 -3.54
C VAL A 122 9.37 -4.76 -2.48
N PHE A 123 8.41 -3.88 -2.78
CA PHE A 123 7.85 -2.96 -1.81
C PHE A 123 6.46 -3.44 -1.42
N TYR A 124 6.29 -3.82 -0.15
CA TYR A 124 5.01 -4.24 0.40
C TYR A 124 4.58 -3.32 1.54
N ALA A 125 3.35 -2.82 1.47
CA ALA A 125 2.75 -2.07 2.57
C ALA A 125 1.23 -2.28 2.61
N THR A 126 0.67 -2.42 3.81
CA THR A 126 -0.78 -2.53 4.04
C THR A 126 -1.50 -1.18 3.88
N ASN A 127 -0.74 -0.09 3.92
CA ASN A 127 -1.21 1.27 3.68
C ASN A 127 -0.06 2.11 3.13
N MET A 128 -0.28 2.77 2.01
CA MET A 128 0.73 3.60 1.33
C MET A 128 0.46 5.10 1.47
N SER A 129 -0.44 5.50 2.38
CA SER A 129 -0.69 6.91 2.70
C SER A 129 0.49 7.49 3.49
N LEU A 130 1.06 8.60 3.00
CA LEU A 130 2.09 9.35 3.70
C LEU A 130 1.60 9.82 5.08
N GLY A 131 0.35 10.27 5.18
CA GLY A 131 -0.26 10.68 6.44
C GLY A 131 -0.31 9.54 7.47
N VAL A 132 -0.65 8.32 7.04
CA VAL A 132 -0.62 7.14 7.92
C VAL A 132 0.80 6.76 8.31
N ALA A 133 1.78 6.88 7.43
CA ALA A 133 3.18 6.64 7.75
C ALA A 133 3.69 7.62 8.82
N VAL A 134 3.38 8.91 8.67
CA VAL A 134 3.70 9.96 9.67
C VAL A 134 2.98 9.69 10.98
N LEU A 135 1.69 9.34 10.96
CA LEU A 135 0.93 8.97 12.16
C LEU A 135 1.60 7.81 12.91
N ASN A 136 2.01 6.76 12.22
CA ASN A 136 2.71 5.62 12.83
C ASN A 136 4.03 6.07 13.49
N LEU A 137 4.80 6.94 12.84
CA LEU A 137 6.05 7.48 13.39
C LEU A 137 5.81 8.27 14.68
N LEU A 138 4.85 9.21 14.65
CA LEU A 138 4.50 10.04 15.80
C LEU A 138 3.94 9.22 16.96
N ALA A 139 3.04 8.27 16.67
CA ALA A 139 2.47 7.37 17.67
C ALA A 139 3.53 6.50 18.33
N LYS A 140 4.50 5.98 17.55
CA LYS A 140 5.67 5.25 18.08
C LYS A 140 6.46 6.11 19.05
N GLN A 141 6.77 7.35 18.69
CA GLN A 141 7.51 8.28 19.56
C GLN A 141 6.73 8.57 20.83
N ALA A 142 5.44 8.90 20.73
CA ALA A 142 4.57 9.14 21.88
C ALA A 142 4.54 7.92 22.83
N ALA A 143 4.32 6.72 22.29
CA ALA A 143 4.29 5.50 23.11
C ALA A 143 5.62 5.21 23.81
N THR A 144 6.75 5.58 23.20
CA THR A 144 8.07 5.41 23.81
C THR A 144 8.30 6.37 24.97
N LEU A 145 7.84 7.61 24.84
CA LEU A 145 8.05 8.67 25.83
C LEU A 145 7.01 8.60 26.98
N LEU A 146 5.75 8.31 26.66
CA LEU A 146 4.63 8.32 27.60
C LEU A 146 4.32 6.89 28.08
N LYS A 147 5.28 6.25 28.75
CA LYS A 147 5.21 4.82 29.12
C LYS A 147 4.06 4.48 30.08
N ASP A 148 3.64 5.42 30.91
CA ASP A 148 2.60 5.22 31.91
C ASP A 148 1.19 5.63 31.40
N PHE A 149 1.08 6.07 30.14
CA PHE A 149 -0.20 6.44 29.54
C PHE A 149 -0.87 5.21 28.92
N ASP A 150 -2.18 5.17 29.00
CA ASP A 150 -3.02 4.16 28.36
C ASP A 150 -3.02 4.29 26.83
N ILE A 151 -3.18 3.17 26.14
CA ILE A 151 -3.25 3.13 24.68
C ILE A 151 -4.62 2.57 24.25
N GLU A 152 -5.40 3.42 23.60
CA GLU A 152 -6.70 3.06 23.03
C GLU A 152 -6.72 3.47 21.55
N LEU A 153 -7.03 2.53 20.67
CA LEU A 153 -7.21 2.77 19.26
C LEU A 153 -8.69 2.61 18.91
N VAL A 154 -9.24 3.59 18.23
CA VAL A 154 -10.59 3.51 17.65
C VAL A 154 -10.47 3.71 16.16
N GLU A 155 -10.93 2.74 15.39
CA GLU A 155 -11.00 2.83 13.93
C GLU A 155 -12.45 2.77 13.46
N MET A 156 -12.77 3.56 12.45
CA MET A 156 -14.10 3.59 11.89
C MET A 156 -14.05 3.45 10.36
N HIS A 157 -14.91 2.60 9.83
CA HIS A 157 -15.07 2.40 8.40
C HIS A 157 -16.55 2.25 8.03
N HIS A 158 -16.82 2.40 6.73
CA HIS A 158 -18.14 2.18 6.15
C HIS A 158 -18.66 0.76 6.43
N ARG A 159 -20.00 0.58 6.35
CA ARG A 159 -20.70 -0.69 6.65
C ARG A 159 -20.27 -1.89 5.81
N HIS A 160 -19.70 -1.64 4.61
CA HIS A 160 -19.30 -2.71 3.68
C HIS A 160 -17.92 -3.29 3.95
N LYS A 161 -17.14 -2.73 4.89
CA LYS A 161 -15.84 -3.28 5.27
C LYS A 161 -16.00 -4.61 6.01
N LYS A 162 -15.37 -5.66 5.47
CA LYS A 162 -15.57 -7.05 5.95
C LYS A 162 -14.65 -7.43 7.10
N ASP A 163 -13.40 -6.92 7.09
CA ASP A 163 -12.41 -7.19 8.14
C ASP A 163 -12.52 -6.20 9.28
N ALA A 164 -12.29 -6.64 10.50
CA ALA A 164 -12.18 -5.84 11.74
C ALA A 164 -11.20 -6.54 12.71
N PRO A 165 -10.25 -5.80 13.30
CA PRO A 165 -9.86 -4.44 12.99
C PRO A 165 -9.25 -4.30 11.60
N SER A 166 -9.16 -3.05 11.08
CA SER A 166 -8.53 -2.79 9.78
C SER A 166 -7.02 -3.10 9.82
N GLY A 167 -6.44 -3.45 8.66
CA GLY A 167 -5.00 -3.69 8.54
C GLY A 167 -4.16 -2.49 9.02
N THR A 168 -4.62 -1.27 8.74
CA THR A 168 -3.97 -0.03 9.23
C THR A 168 -3.98 0.05 10.76
N ALA A 169 -5.13 -0.22 11.39
CA ALA A 169 -5.23 -0.23 12.85
C ALA A 169 -4.35 -1.30 13.48
N MET A 170 -4.30 -2.48 12.89
CA MET A 170 -3.42 -3.56 13.36
C MET A 170 -1.93 -3.21 13.21
N THR A 171 -1.53 -2.56 12.12
CA THR A 171 -0.16 -2.07 11.92
C THR A 171 0.22 -1.04 12.98
N LEU A 172 -0.69 -0.10 13.27
CA LEU A 172 -0.49 0.91 14.32
C LEU A 172 -0.39 0.26 15.70
N ALA A 173 -1.30 -0.64 16.04
CA ALA A 173 -1.28 -1.39 17.31
C ALA A 173 0.03 -2.17 17.49
N GLN A 174 0.51 -2.83 16.44
CA GLN A 174 1.78 -3.55 16.45
C GLN A 174 2.98 -2.60 16.67
N THR A 175 2.94 -1.41 16.05
CA THR A 175 3.96 -0.38 16.23
C THR A 175 4.01 0.10 17.67
N LEU A 176 2.84 0.35 18.28
CA LEU A 176 2.72 0.80 19.68
C LEU A 176 3.16 -0.29 20.66
N ALA A 177 2.76 -1.54 20.45
CA ALA A 177 3.19 -2.67 21.26
C ALA A 177 4.72 -2.83 21.24
N LYS A 178 5.32 -2.80 20.05
CA LYS A 178 6.79 -2.86 19.90
C LYS A 178 7.49 -1.69 20.60
N ALA A 179 6.94 -0.47 20.52
CA ALA A 179 7.50 0.70 21.18
C ALA A 179 7.51 0.57 22.71
N ARG A 180 6.60 -0.25 23.28
CA ARG A 180 6.49 -0.58 24.71
C ARG A 180 7.18 -1.90 25.09
N ASN A 181 7.83 -2.61 24.16
CA ASN A 181 8.38 -3.96 24.32
C ASN A 181 7.31 -4.99 24.73
N LEU A 182 6.09 -4.86 24.22
CA LEU A 182 4.95 -5.72 24.50
C LEU A 182 4.67 -6.65 23.29
N ASP A 183 4.14 -7.84 23.58
CA ASP A 183 3.57 -8.75 22.58
C ASP A 183 2.09 -8.40 22.37
N LEU A 184 1.75 -7.83 21.21
CA LEU A 184 0.40 -7.41 20.89
C LEU A 184 -0.63 -8.55 21.07
N ASN A 185 -0.27 -9.79 20.76
CA ASN A 185 -1.19 -10.93 20.90
C ASN A 185 -1.60 -11.20 22.36
N LYS A 186 -0.77 -10.81 23.33
CA LYS A 186 -1.03 -10.99 24.76
C LYS A 186 -1.75 -9.82 25.40
N VAL A 187 -1.57 -8.62 24.85
CA VAL A 187 -2.07 -7.37 25.49
C VAL A 187 -3.22 -6.71 24.72
N ARG A 188 -3.58 -7.24 23.55
CA ARG A 188 -4.67 -6.67 22.74
C ARG A 188 -6.05 -6.99 23.33
N VAL A 189 -6.89 -5.95 23.39
CA VAL A 189 -8.31 -6.05 23.69
C VAL A 189 -9.12 -5.53 22.50
N SER A 190 -10.14 -6.26 22.07
CA SER A 190 -10.94 -5.93 20.88
C SER A 190 -12.39 -5.57 21.21
N GLY A 191 -12.72 -5.43 22.46
CA GLY A 191 -14.06 -5.06 22.92
C GLY A 191 -14.15 -5.09 24.44
N ARG A 192 -15.07 -4.34 25.00
CA ARG A 192 -15.44 -4.39 26.43
C ARG A 192 -16.95 -4.35 26.52
N ASP A 193 -17.53 -5.24 27.29
CA ASP A 193 -18.97 -5.31 27.53
C ASP A 193 -19.26 -5.81 28.94
N GLY A 194 -20.26 -5.24 29.62
CA GLY A 194 -20.64 -5.56 31.00
C GLY A 194 -19.63 -5.11 32.07
N LEU A 195 -19.59 -5.82 33.18
CA LEU A 195 -18.68 -5.58 34.31
C LEU A 195 -17.31 -6.23 34.02
N ILE A 196 -16.39 -5.45 33.44
CA ILE A 196 -15.09 -5.95 32.99
C ILE A 196 -13.96 -5.80 34.03
N GLY A 197 -14.22 -5.14 35.17
CA GLY A 197 -13.18 -4.75 36.14
C GLY A 197 -12.32 -3.58 35.63
N GLU A 198 -11.21 -3.33 36.34
CA GLU A 198 -10.30 -2.25 35.98
C GLU A 198 -9.45 -2.65 34.76
N ARG A 199 -9.11 -1.62 33.94
CA ARG A 199 -8.20 -1.76 32.81
C ARG A 199 -6.81 -2.20 33.25
N LYS A 200 -6.21 -3.19 32.56
CA LYS A 200 -4.84 -3.60 32.85
C LYS A 200 -3.83 -2.58 32.32
N LYS A 201 -2.74 -2.34 33.04
CA LYS A 201 -1.73 -1.33 32.72
C LYS A 201 -1.15 -1.45 31.30
N ASP A 202 -0.85 -2.66 30.85
CA ASP A 202 -0.17 -2.90 29.57
C ASP A 202 -1.15 -3.19 28.42
N GLU A 203 -2.44 -3.04 28.66
CA GLU A 203 -3.47 -3.31 27.68
C GLU A 203 -3.42 -2.33 26.50
N ILE A 204 -3.55 -2.82 25.29
CA ILE A 204 -3.72 -2.03 24.06
C ILE A 204 -5.07 -2.40 23.47
N ALA A 205 -6.02 -1.47 23.54
CA ALA A 205 -7.33 -1.72 22.96
C ALA A 205 -7.38 -1.30 21.50
N VAL A 206 -8.09 -2.10 20.69
CA VAL A 206 -8.36 -1.81 19.27
C VAL A 206 -9.85 -1.99 19.01
N MET A 207 -10.58 -0.90 19.01
CA MET A 207 -12.03 -0.86 18.82
C MET A 207 -12.37 -0.56 17.37
N SER A 208 -13.31 -1.31 16.82
CA SER A 208 -13.73 -1.18 15.41
C SER A 208 -15.18 -0.74 15.33
N LEU A 209 -15.43 0.39 14.68
CA LEU A 209 -16.77 0.89 14.41
C LEU A 209 -17.10 0.72 12.93
N ARG A 210 -18.36 0.40 12.63
CA ARG A 210 -18.89 0.25 11.28
C ARG A 210 -20.20 1.02 11.15
N GLY A 211 -20.27 1.89 10.14
CA GLY A 211 -21.46 2.70 9.88
C GLY A 211 -21.25 3.61 8.67
N GLY A 212 -22.34 4.08 8.07
CA GLY A 212 -22.27 4.89 6.85
C GLY A 212 -21.91 4.07 5.61
N ASP A 213 -21.72 4.75 4.50
CA ASP A 213 -21.39 4.20 3.18
C ASP A 213 -19.97 4.51 2.78
#